data_efd6d608a1685e0606adcf07661df0ac
#
_entry.id   efd6d608a1685e0606adcf07661df0ac
#
_cell.length_a   1.000
_cell.length_b   1.000
_cell.length_c   1.000
_cell.angle_alpha   90.00
_cell.angle_beta   90.00
_cell.angle_gamma   90.00
#
_symmetry.space_group_name_H-M   'P 1'
#
loop_
_entity.id
_entity.type
_entity.pdbx_description
1 polymer ?
#
loop_
_entity_poly.entity_id
_entity_poly.type
_entity_poly.pdbx_seq_one_letter_code
_entity_poly.pdbx_strand_id
1 'polypeptide(L)'
;MSYRKKVAMVYLLGFFLDLINMFISTVAYPAIGLAMQTSVAQLAWISNGYICGLTLIIPLGAWLTQRVGARRVLLASLVLFVIGTTLSGLARSIEGLIFWRIVQGIGGGLLIPVGQALTWQLYAKHERARLSSAVMLVALLAPAFSPALGGWLIQALNWRWIF
;
A
#
# COMPACT_ATOMS: atom_id res chain seq x y z
N MET A 1 15.90 -20.58 -3.37
CA MET A 1 14.95 -19.83 -4.21
C MET A 1 15.73 -18.84 -5.09
N SER A 2 15.50 -18.84 -6.43
CA SER A 2 16.26 -17.97 -7.35
C SER A 2 15.95 -16.50 -7.08
N TYR A 3 16.90 -15.60 -7.42
CA TYR A 3 16.76 -14.15 -7.24
C TYR A 3 15.45 -13.60 -7.87
N ARG A 4 15.14 -14.04 -9.10
CA ARG A 4 13.91 -13.62 -9.81
C ARG A 4 12.63 -13.97 -9.05
N LYS A 5 12.59 -15.15 -8.41
CA LYS A 5 11.43 -15.58 -7.58
C LYS A 5 11.30 -14.73 -6.32
N LYS A 6 12.43 -14.36 -5.69
CA LYS A 6 12.43 -13.45 -4.52
C LYS A 6 11.86 -12.08 -4.88
N VAL A 7 12.29 -11.51 -6.01
CA VAL A 7 11.80 -10.20 -6.48
C VAL A 7 10.31 -10.25 -6.80
N ALA A 8 9.84 -11.27 -7.52
CA ALA A 8 8.43 -11.43 -7.84
C ALA A 8 7.57 -11.60 -6.57
N MET A 9 8.06 -12.36 -5.58
CA MET A 9 7.35 -12.56 -4.33
C MET A 9 7.25 -11.27 -3.52
N VAL A 10 8.35 -10.52 -3.40
CA VAL A 10 8.35 -9.21 -2.72
C VAL A 10 7.39 -8.24 -3.40
N TYR A 11 7.38 -8.21 -4.74
CA TYR A 11 6.45 -7.39 -5.50
C TYR A 11 4.98 -7.78 -5.24
N LEU A 12 4.65 -9.08 -5.36
CA LEU A 12 3.27 -9.55 -5.16
C LEU A 12 2.78 -9.36 -3.72
N LEU A 13 3.64 -9.61 -2.73
CA LEU A 13 3.32 -9.37 -1.32
C LEU A 13 3.16 -7.87 -1.04
N GLY A 14 4.07 -7.03 -1.53
CA GLY A 14 3.96 -5.58 -1.39
C GLY A 14 2.68 -5.04 -2.01
N PHE A 15 2.35 -5.50 -3.22
CA PHE A 15 1.11 -5.14 -3.91
C PHE A 15 -0.15 -5.62 -3.16
N PHE A 16 -0.12 -6.84 -2.61
CA PHE A 16 -1.22 -7.37 -1.80
C PHE A 16 -1.44 -6.54 -0.53
N LEU A 17 -0.36 -6.25 0.20
CA LEU A 17 -0.43 -5.45 1.42
C LEU A 17 -0.91 -4.01 1.14
N ASP A 18 -0.44 -3.43 0.04
CA ASP A 18 -0.86 -2.11 -0.41
C ASP A 18 -2.37 -2.05 -0.69
N LEU A 19 -2.89 -3.00 -1.45
CA LEU A 19 -4.32 -3.11 -1.74
C LEU A 19 -5.15 -3.41 -0.49
N ILE A 20 -4.73 -4.35 0.35
CA ILE A 20 -5.42 -4.62 1.61
C ILE A 20 -5.51 -3.35 2.43
N ASN A 21 -4.40 -2.65 2.62
CA ASN A 21 -4.35 -1.44 3.42
C ASN A 21 -5.23 -0.32 2.84
N MET A 22 -5.30 -0.21 1.51
CA MET A 22 -6.17 0.74 0.84
C MET A 22 -7.66 0.49 1.17
N PHE A 23 -8.11 -0.76 1.05
CA PHE A 23 -9.53 -1.11 1.24
C PHE A 23 -9.92 -1.30 2.70
N ILE A 24 -9.05 -1.87 3.53
CA ILE A 24 -9.35 -2.15 4.93
C ILE A 24 -9.52 -0.87 5.76
N SER A 25 -8.83 0.21 5.40
CA SER A 25 -8.89 1.48 6.12
C SER A 25 -10.31 2.07 6.19
N THR A 26 -11.14 1.85 5.17
CA THR A 26 -12.52 2.34 5.13
C THR A 26 -13.42 1.64 6.16
N VAL A 27 -13.12 0.38 6.49
CA VAL A 27 -13.86 -0.39 7.51
C VAL A 27 -13.65 0.23 8.91
N ALA A 28 -12.52 0.90 9.13
CA ALA A 28 -12.18 1.54 10.40
C ALA A 28 -12.84 2.92 10.61
N TYR A 29 -13.44 3.52 9.59
CA TYR A 29 -13.97 4.89 9.68
C TYR A 29 -14.94 5.12 10.85
N PRO A 30 -15.93 4.26 11.13
CA PRO A 30 -16.80 4.47 12.27
C PRO A 30 -16.03 4.47 13.61
N ALA A 31 -15.09 3.53 13.77
CA ALA A 31 -14.28 3.42 14.99
C ALA A 31 -13.31 4.60 15.15
N ILE A 32 -12.70 5.07 14.06
CA ILE A 32 -11.82 6.26 14.06
C ILE A 32 -12.64 7.51 14.36
N GLY A 33 -13.82 7.66 13.75
CA GLY A 33 -14.71 8.79 13.95
C GLY A 33 -15.12 8.95 15.41
N LEU A 34 -15.48 7.86 16.06
CA LEU A 34 -15.80 7.84 17.49
C LEU A 34 -14.57 8.15 18.37
N ALA A 35 -13.42 7.51 18.07
CA ALA A 35 -12.22 7.64 18.87
C ALA A 35 -11.57 9.03 18.78
N MET A 36 -11.63 9.68 17.61
CA MET A 36 -11.02 10.99 17.34
C MET A 36 -12.03 12.15 17.31
N GLN A 37 -13.32 11.86 17.52
CA GLN A 37 -14.42 12.85 17.49
C GLN A 37 -14.36 13.72 16.22
N THR A 38 -14.20 13.08 15.07
CA THR A 38 -13.95 13.73 13.78
C THR A 38 -15.13 13.62 12.84
N SER A 39 -15.23 14.55 11.88
CA SER A 39 -16.31 14.58 10.90
C SER A 39 -16.13 13.55 9.78
N VAL A 40 -17.23 13.19 9.12
CA VAL A 40 -17.20 12.28 7.95
C VAL A 40 -16.30 12.84 6.83
N ALA A 41 -16.28 14.16 6.65
CA ALA A 41 -15.42 14.82 5.66
C ALA A 41 -13.93 14.61 5.99
N GLN A 42 -13.53 14.68 7.24
CA GLN A 42 -12.16 14.42 7.67
C GLN A 42 -11.80 12.94 7.54
N LEU A 43 -12.72 12.01 7.83
CA LEU A 43 -12.51 10.58 7.62
C LEU A 43 -12.23 10.23 6.15
N ALA A 44 -12.93 10.88 5.21
CA ALA A 44 -12.70 10.70 3.78
C ALA A 44 -11.26 11.07 3.38
N TRP A 45 -10.63 12.03 4.07
CA TRP A 45 -9.24 12.41 3.82
C TRP A 45 -8.21 11.33 4.20
N ILE A 46 -8.57 10.34 5.01
CA ILE A 46 -7.70 9.20 5.31
C ILE A 46 -7.38 8.43 4.01
N SER A 47 -8.39 8.11 3.19
CA SER A 47 -8.17 7.47 1.89
C SER A 47 -7.71 8.47 0.82
N ASN A 48 -8.27 9.67 0.78
CA ASN A 48 -7.89 10.68 -0.20
C ASN A 48 -6.42 11.11 -0.02
N GLY A 49 -5.94 11.26 1.21
CA GLY A 49 -4.54 11.55 1.51
C GLY A 49 -3.61 10.47 0.97
N TYR A 50 -3.95 9.20 1.18
CA TYR A 50 -3.21 8.08 0.61
C TYR A 50 -3.18 8.14 -0.93
N ILE A 51 -4.32 8.31 -1.58
CA ILE A 51 -4.43 8.42 -3.05
C ILE A 51 -3.65 9.63 -3.57
N CYS A 52 -3.70 10.78 -2.88
CA CYS A 52 -2.90 11.96 -3.22
C CYS A 52 -1.40 11.64 -3.20
N GLY A 53 -0.90 11.03 -2.12
CA GLY A 53 0.51 10.63 -2.02
C GLY A 53 0.93 9.68 -3.14
N LEU A 54 0.08 8.67 -3.41
CA LEU A 54 0.27 7.70 -4.49
C LEU A 54 0.35 8.39 -5.85
N THR A 55 -0.60 9.27 -6.15
CA THR A 55 -0.68 9.95 -7.45
C THR A 55 0.48 10.92 -7.68
N LEU A 56 0.90 11.64 -6.64
CA LEU A 56 2.00 12.60 -6.73
C LEU A 56 3.34 11.96 -7.05
N ILE A 57 3.61 10.75 -6.57
CA ILE A 57 4.91 10.09 -6.75
C ILE A 57 5.03 9.31 -8.05
N ILE A 58 3.92 8.83 -8.63
CA ILE A 58 3.92 7.99 -9.84
C ILE A 58 4.71 8.63 -11.00
N PRO A 59 4.52 9.92 -11.35
CA PRO A 59 5.26 10.55 -12.45
C PRO A 59 6.77 10.60 -12.21
N LEU A 60 7.19 10.66 -10.94
CA LEU A 60 8.60 10.70 -10.56
C LEU A 60 9.25 9.30 -10.56
N GLY A 61 8.46 8.23 -10.58
CA GLY A 61 8.95 6.86 -10.46
C GLY A 61 9.94 6.46 -11.56
N ALA A 62 9.66 6.84 -12.80
CA ALA A 62 10.55 6.55 -13.93
C ALA A 62 11.89 7.29 -13.79
N TRP A 63 11.85 8.56 -13.44
CA TRP A 63 13.04 9.40 -13.22
C TRP A 63 13.89 8.89 -12.06
N LEU A 64 13.28 8.58 -10.93
CA LEU A 64 13.94 8.01 -9.75
C LEU A 64 14.61 6.68 -10.11
N THR A 65 13.91 5.81 -10.83
CA THR A 65 14.40 4.51 -11.25
C THR A 65 15.63 4.63 -12.16
N GLN A 66 15.63 5.59 -13.08
CA GLN A 66 16.79 5.84 -13.95
C GLN A 66 18.00 6.38 -13.17
N ARG A 67 17.78 7.27 -12.19
CA ARG A 67 18.87 7.87 -11.42
C ARG A 67 19.45 6.97 -10.33
N VAL A 68 18.60 6.30 -9.58
CA VAL A 68 18.98 5.60 -8.35
C VAL A 68 18.99 4.08 -8.55
N GLY A 69 18.30 3.59 -9.59
CA GLY A 69 18.14 2.17 -9.88
C GLY A 69 16.88 1.57 -9.25
N ALA A 70 16.19 0.71 -9.99
CA ALA A 70 14.90 0.13 -9.60
C ALA A 70 14.92 -0.58 -8.25
N ARG A 71 15.99 -1.32 -7.93
CA ARG A 71 16.11 -2.03 -6.65
C ARG A 71 16.13 -1.09 -5.45
N ARG A 72 16.89 0.01 -5.53
CA ARG A 72 16.99 0.98 -4.42
C ARG A 72 15.68 1.74 -4.25
N VAL A 73 15.05 2.12 -5.36
CA VAL A 73 13.73 2.78 -5.34
C VAL A 73 12.70 1.86 -4.71
N LEU A 74 12.64 0.58 -5.09
CA LEU A 74 11.71 -0.39 -4.52
C LEU A 74 11.91 -0.57 -3.00
N LEU A 75 13.16 -0.67 -2.56
CA LEU A 75 13.48 -0.81 -1.12
C LEU A 75 13.10 0.46 -0.34
N ALA A 76 13.42 1.65 -0.87
CA ALA A 76 13.05 2.92 -0.25
C ALA A 76 11.51 3.05 -0.16
N SER A 77 10.79 2.66 -1.21
CA SER A 77 9.32 2.65 -1.24
C SER A 77 8.73 1.74 -0.18
N LEU A 78 9.26 0.53 -0.03
CA LEU A 78 8.83 -0.40 1.02
C LEU A 78 9.07 0.16 2.42
N VAL A 79 10.26 0.72 2.66
CA VAL A 79 10.59 1.36 3.95
C VAL A 79 9.64 2.51 4.25
N LEU A 80 9.41 3.39 3.27
CA LEU A 80 8.52 4.52 3.43
C LEU A 80 7.07 4.09 3.67
N PHE A 81 6.61 3.05 2.96
CA PHE A 81 5.30 2.45 3.15
C PHE A 81 5.13 1.90 4.57
N VAL A 82 6.12 1.14 5.07
CA VAL A 82 6.09 0.57 6.43
C VAL A 82 6.11 1.67 7.49
N ILE A 83 6.95 2.70 7.32
CA ILE A 83 6.97 3.86 8.24
C ILE A 83 5.61 4.56 8.25
N GLY A 84 5.06 4.89 7.08
CA GLY A 84 3.76 5.53 6.97
C GLY A 84 2.63 4.70 7.58
N THR A 85 2.62 3.39 7.35
CA THR A 85 1.69 2.43 7.94
C THR A 85 1.78 2.43 9.46
N THR A 86 2.98 2.22 10.01
CA THR A 86 3.19 2.16 11.46
C THR A 86 2.79 3.46 12.15
N LEU A 87 3.19 4.60 11.59
CA LEU A 87 2.89 5.92 12.17
C LEU A 87 1.43 6.33 11.97
N SER A 88 0.74 5.82 10.96
CA SER A 88 -0.72 5.92 10.85
C SER A 88 -1.42 5.22 12.01
N GLY A 89 -1.02 4.00 12.35
CA GLY A 89 -1.56 3.28 13.50
C GLY A 89 -1.27 3.93 14.85
N LEU A 90 -0.16 4.65 14.96
CA LEU A 90 0.25 5.38 16.18
C LEU A 90 -0.29 6.81 16.25
N ALA A 91 -0.98 7.30 15.21
CA ALA A 91 -1.47 8.67 15.16
C ALA A 91 -2.44 8.97 16.31
N ARG A 92 -2.30 10.19 16.89
CA ARG A 92 -3.12 10.67 18.00
C ARG A 92 -4.12 11.74 17.60
N SER A 93 -4.00 12.28 16.38
CA SER A 93 -4.93 13.24 15.78
C SER A 93 -5.28 12.84 14.36
N ILE A 94 -6.41 13.33 13.85
CA ILE A 94 -6.87 13.04 12.50
C ILE A 94 -5.91 13.65 11.45
N GLU A 95 -5.38 14.83 11.71
CA GLU A 95 -4.40 15.49 10.83
C GLU A 95 -3.10 14.67 10.75
N GLY A 96 -2.62 14.17 11.88
CA GLY A 96 -1.46 13.28 11.93
C GLY A 96 -1.71 11.98 11.16
N LEU A 97 -2.89 11.39 11.31
CA LEU A 97 -3.29 10.20 10.55
C LEU A 97 -3.29 10.48 9.04
N ILE A 98 -3.93 11.57 8.61
CA ILE A 98 -3.98 11.97 7.19
C ILE A 98 -2.56 12.21 6.65
N PHE A 99 -1.71 12.91 7.39
CA PHE A 99 -0.32 13.15 7.00
C PHE A 99 0.44 11.84 6.76
N TRP A 100 0.36 10.90 7.70
CA TRP A 100 1.05 9.61 7.55
C TRP A 100 0.46 8.75 6.44
N ARG A 101 -0.82 8.89 6.15
CA ARG A 101 -1.46 8.28 4.97
C ARG A 101 -0.92 8.83 3.65
N ILE A 102 -0.62 10.14 3.58
CA ILE A 102 0.06 10.74 2.40
C ILE A 102 1.46 10.14 2.25
N VAL A 103 2.24 10.08 3.33
CA VAL A 103 3.58 9.49 3.33
C VAL A 103 3.54 8.02 2.90
N GLN A 104 2.60 7.26 3.43
CA GLN A 104 2.37 5.87 3.05
C GLN A 104 2.00 5.73 1.58
N GLY A 105 1.13 6.61 1.05
CA GLY A 105 0.77 6.65 -0.36
C GLY A 105 1.98 6.93 -1.28
N ILE A 106 2.88 7.81 -0.87
CA ILE A 106 4.15 8.04 -1.58
C ILE A 106 4.98 6.75 -1.65
N GLY A 107 5.05 5.99 -0.55
CA GLY A 107 5.70 4.67 -0.55
C GLY A 107 5.00 3.69 -1.49
N GLY A 108 3.67 3.52 -1.35
CA GLY A 108 2.85 2.60 -2.14
C GLY A 108 2.88 2.89 -3.64
N GLY A 109 2.83 4.16 -4.02
CA GLY A 109 2.74 4.59 -5.43
C GLY A 109 3.92 4.20 -6.31
N LEU A 110 5.08 3.87 -5.74
CA LEU A 110 6.23 3.35 -6.49
C LEU A 110 6.31 1.82 -6.45
N LEU A 111 5.68 1.15 -5.48
CA LEU A 111 5.74 -0.31 -5.36
C LEU A 111 5.20 -1.01 -6.60
N ILE A 112 4.07 -0.56 -7.11
CA ILE A 112 3.40 -1.18 -8.26
C ILE A 112 4.22 -1.00 -9.54
N PRO A 113 4.48 0.22 -10.05
CA PRO A 113 5.14 0.40 -11.35
C PRO A 113 6.60 -0.07 -11.32
N VAL A 114 7.35 0.24 -10.25
CA VAL A 114 8.77 -0.14 -10.16
C VAL A 114 8.92 -1.64 -9.91
N GLY A 115 8.10 -2.22 -9.03
CA GLY A 115 8.09 -3.64 -8.76
C GLY A 115 7.71 -4.46 -10.00
N GLN A 116 6.71 -4.01 -10.76
CA GLN A 116 6.30 -4.62 -12.02
C GLN A 116 7.41 -4.53 -13.07
N ALA A 117 8.00 -3.34 -13.28
CA ALA A 117 9.06 -3.15 -14.25
C ALA A 117 10.28 -4.01 -13.92
N LEU A 118 10.72 -4.04 -12.66
CA LEU A 118 11.84 -4.87 -12.22
C LEU A 118 11.55 -6.36 -12.42
N THR A 119 10.35 -6.80 -12.08
CA THR A 119 9.95 -8.20 -12.23
C THR A 119 9.89 -8.58 -13.70
N TRP A 120 9.32 -7.74 -14.56
CA TRP A 120 9.23 -8.00 -16.00
C TRP A 120 10.59 -8.05 -16.70
N GLN A 121 11.61 -7.33 -16.21
CA GLN A 121 12.98 -7.44 -16.71
C GLN A 121 13.62 -8.82 -16.42
N LEU A 122 13.21 -9.46 -15.32
CA LEU A 122 13.76 -10.74 -14.87
C LEU A 122 13.03 -11.96 -15.45
N TYR A 123 11.87 -11.77 -16.08
CA TYR A 123 11.05 -12.86 -16.64
C TYR A 123 10.96 -12.77 -18.17
N ALA A 124 11.07 -13.91 -18.83
CA ALA A 124 10.91 -14.01 -20.27
C ALA A 124 9.48 -13.64 -20.71
N LYS A 125 9.31 -13.19 -21.96
CA LYS A 125 8.01 -12.75 -22.48
C LYS A 125 6.87 -13.76 -22.28
N HIS A 126 7.16 -15.06 -22.50
CA HIS A 126 6.20 -16.15 -22.32
C HIS A 126 5.82 -16.41 -20.85
N GLU A 127 6.67 -16.07 -19.89
CA GLU A 127 6.41 -16.22 -18.45
C GLU A 127 5.58 -15.04 -17.88
N ARG A 128 5.56 -13.90 -18.58
CA ARG A 128 4.88 -12.67 -18.10
C ARG A 128 3.36 -12.84 -18.00
N ALA A 129 2.75 -13.65 -18.85
CA ALA A 129 1.32 -13.95 -18.77
C ALA A 129 0.95 -14.57 -17.42
N ARG A 130 1.75 -15.54 -16.94
CA ARG A 130 1.54 -16.18 -15.63
C ARG A 130 1.73 -15.19 -14.47
N LEU A 131 2.70 -14.30 -14.59
CA LEU A 131 2.93 -13.25 -13.61
C LEU A 131 1.74 -12.27 -13.56
N SER A 132 1.25 -11.83 -14.74
CA SER A 132 0.07 -10.96 -14.83
C SER A 132 -1.17 -11.61 -14.23
N SER A 133 -1.37 -12.90 -14.44
CA SER A 133 -2.46 -13.65 -13.79
C SER A 133 -2.34 -13.65 -12.26
N ALA A 134 -1.11 -13.79 -11.72
CA ALA A 134 -0.88 -13.71 -10.28
C ALA A 134 -1.18 -12.30 -9.73
N VAL A 135 -0.78 -11.24 -10.45
CA VAL A 135 -1.11 -9.86 -10.09
C VAL A 135 -2.62 -9.64 -10.10
N MET A 136 -3.32 -10.15 -11.12
CA MET A 136 -4.78 -10.04 -11.22
C MET A 136 -5.50 -10.78 -10.07
N LEU A 137 -5.00 -11.96 -9.71
CA LEU A 137 -5.51 -12.72 -8.57
C LEU A 137 -5.36 -11.93 -7.26
N VAL A 138 -4.20 -11.33 -7.04
CA VAL A 138 -3.96 -10.45 -5.88
C VAL A 138 -4.92 -9.26 -5.88
N ALA A 139 -5.11 -8.62 -7.05
CA ALA A 139 -6.01 -7.48 -7.19
C ALA A 139 -7.49 -7.81 -6.90
N LEU A 140 -7.92 -9.05 -7.14
CA LEU A 140 -9.27 -9.52 -6.82
C LEU A 140 -9.41 -9.95 -5.36
N LEU A 141 -8.41 -10.66 -4.82
CA LEU A 141 -8.48 -11.22 -3.47
C LEU A 141 -8.35 -10.14 -2.39
N ALA A 142 -7.48 -9.15 -2.57
CA ALA A 142 -7.25 -8.14 -1.54
C ALA A 142 -8.52 -7.35 -1.17
N PRO A 143 -9.31 -6.78 -2.11
CA PRO A 143 -10.58 -6.14 -1.77
C PRO A 143 -11.60 -7.09 -1.18
N ALA A 144 -11.65 -8.35 -1.65
CA ALA A 144 -12.60 -9.34 -1.18
C ALA A 144 -12.38 -9.73 0.30
N PHE A 145 -11.11 -9.85 0.72
CA PHE A 145 -10.76 -10.20 2.10
C PHE A 145 -10.72 -8.99 3.05
N SER A 146 -10.52 -7.78 2.55
CA SER A 146 -10.33 -6.58 3.37
C SER A 146 -11.47 -6.31 4.35
N PRO A 147 -12.78 -6.42 3.98
CA PRO A 147 -13.87 -6.16 4.92
C PRO A 147 -13.90 -7.17 6.08
N ALA A 148 -13.73 -8.46 5.77
CA ALA A 148 -13.74 -9.51 6.79
C ALA A 148 -12.56 -9.39 7.74
N LEU A 149 -11.36 -9.17 7.19
CA LEU A 149 -10.15 -8.96 7.98
C LEU A 149 -10.24 -7.70 8.84
N GLY A 150 -10.73 -6.59 8.26
CA GLY A 150 -10.90 -5.33 8.96
C GLY A 150 -11.92 -5.41 10.10
N GLY A 151 -13.06 -6.03 9.86
CA GLY A 151 -14.07 -6.25 10.88
C GLY A 151 -13.54 -7.10 12.04
N TRP A 152 -12.82 -8.17 11.73
CA TRP A 152 -12.20 -9.03 12.74
C TRP A 152 -11.13 -8.27 13.57
N LEU A 153 -10.23 -7.52 12.92
CA LEU A 153 -9.19 -6.75 13.62
C LEU A 153 -9.78 -5.69 14.55
N ILE A 154 -10.84 -4.98 14.12
CA ILE A 154 -11.49 -3.96 14.94
C ILE A 154 -12.15 -4.58 16.17
N GLN A 155 -12.82 -5.73 16.02
CA GLN A 155 -13.49 -6.42 17.11
C GLN A 155 -12.52 -7.08 18.07
N ALA A 156 -11.45 -7.73 17.57
CA ALA A 156 -10.50 -8.47 18.37
C ALA A 156 -9.48 -7.56 19.09
N LEU A 157 -9.12 -6.44 18.46
CA LEU A 157 -8.07 -5.54 18.94
C LEU A 157 -8.60 -4.09 19.01
N ASN A 158 -8.28 -3.28 18.00
CA ASN A 158 -8.81 -1.94 17.78
C ASN A 158 -8.46 -1.46 16.36
N TRP A 159 -9.01 -0.32 15.94
CA TRP A 159 -8.83 0.25 14.61
C TRP A 159 -7.35 0.56 14.24
N ARG A 160 -6.47 0.76 15.22
CA ARG A 160 -5.04 1.07 14.99
C ARG A 160 -4.29 -0.08 14.32
N TRP A 161 -4.72 -1.31 14.55
CA TRP A 161 -4.14 -2.51 13.96
C TRP A 161 -4.50 -2.73 12.48
N ILE A 162 -5.35 -1.87 11.93
CA ILE A 162 -5.65 -1.86 10.50
C ILE A 162 -4.48 -1.30 9.68
N PHE A 163 -3.73 -0.45 10.30
CA PHE A 163 -2.50 0.10 9.75
C PHE A 163 -1.29 -0.66 10.30
#